data_fca23d14357f1c682d8c92717558ae7c
#
_entry.id   fca23d14357f1c682d8c92717558ae7c
#
_cell.length_a   1.000
_cell.length_b   1.000
_cell.length_c   1.000
_cell.angle_alpha   90.00
_cell.angle_beta   90.00
_cell.angle_gamma   90.00
#
_symmetry.space_group_name_H-M   'P 1'
#
loop_
_entity.id
_entity.type
_entity.pdbx_description
1 polymer ?
#
loop_
_entity_poly.entity_id
_entity_poly.type
_entity_poly.pdbx_seq_one_letter_code
_entity_poly.pdbx_strand_id
1 'polypeptide(L)'
;FTMDKQKIENKAIYFMCLLSMICILVLIAYFFFLRNVEIDIMANAQYTYVGENGNASVTVSAKQGDLNQRTQDFLNSVQYEVSPNTDLSNGDTIHVTATYDEALANQYHYQPKSVETDVVVKGLANRYSALEDIPKALVQDGKDAAIDYVKDNQESIYTIDGKEDKAPGLDKMKIVYSAYLKSNQKNNSDRFVYI
;
A
#
# COMPACT_ATOMS: atom_id res chain seq x y z
N PHE A 1 34.57 -46.93 -49.24
CA PHE A 1 33.12 -46.57 -49.21
C PHE A 1 32.59 -46.22 -47.81
N THR A 2 33.23 -46.63 -46.74
CA THR A 2 32.84 -46.39 -45.37
C THR A 2 33.28 -45.00 -44.84
N MET A 3 34.41 -44.47 -45.30
CA MET A 3 34.93 -43.17 -44.83
C MET A 3 34.13 -41.97 -45.31
N ASP A 4 33.49 -42.02 -46.46
CA ASP A 4 32.65 -40.90 -46.95
C ASP A 4 31.30 -40.81 -46.20
N LYS A 5 30.73 -41.99 -45.87
CA LYS A 5 29.47 -42.01 -45.08
C LYS A 5 29.62 -41.38 -43.69
N GLN A 6 30.70 -41.70 -43.00
CA GLN A 6 31.01 -41.17 -41.68
C GLN A 6 31.29 -39.65 -41.70
N LYS A 7 31.92 -39.13 -42.78
CA LYS A 7 32.08 -37.68 -42.99
C LYS A 7 30.76 -36.96 -43.24
N ILE A 8 29.84 -37.59 -43.93
CA ILE A 8 28.50 -37.02 -44.21
C ILE A 8 27.66 -37.01 -42.92
N GLU A 9 27.71 -38.10 -42.15
CA GLU A 9 27.00 -38.18 -40.85
C GLU A 9 27.53 -37.15 -39.85
N ASN A 10 28.82 -36.98 -39.75
CA ASN A 10 29.41 -35.94 -38.88
C ASN A 10 29.01 -34.51 -39.30
N LYS A 11 28.94 -34.22 -40.60
CA LYS A 11 28.48 -32.93 -41.11
C LYS A 11 27.00 -32.71 -40.83
N ALA A 12 26.16 -33.75 -40.95
CA ALA A 12 24.75 -33.70 -40.65
C ALA A 12 24.51 -33.44 -39.14
N ILE A 13 25.25 -34.14 -38.27
CA ILE A 13 25.20 -33.92 -36.82
C ILE A 13 25.62 -32.50 -36.47
N TYR A 14 26.70 -32.00 -37.07
CA TYR A 14 27.18 -30.63 -36.84
C TYR A 14 26.12 -29.59 -37.26
N PHE A 15 25.48 -29.80 -38.40
CA PHE A 15 24.42 -28.93 -38.90
C PHE A 15 23.19 -28.96 -38.01
N MET A 16 22.80 -30.12 -37.50
CA MET A 16 21.68 -30.23 -36.53
C MET A 16 22.00 -29.56 -35.22
N CYS A 17 23.21 -29.67 -34.67
CA CYS A 17 23.64 -28.95 -33.48
C CYS A 17 23.65 -27.42 -33.68
N LEU A 18 24.11 -26.94 -34.83
CA LEU A 18 24.08 -25.52 -35.17
C LEU A 18 22.65 -25.00 -35.27
N LEU A 19 21.76 -25.76 -35.93
CA LEU A 19 20.35 -25.39 -36.04
C LEU A 19 19.65 -25.34 -34.68
N SER A 20 19.91 -26.34 -33.83
CA SER A 20 19.35 -26.35 -32.47
C SER A 20 19.81 -25.17 -31.65
N MET A 21 21.08 -24.78 -31.76
CA MET A 21 21.62 -23.59 -31.08
C MET A 21 20.97 -22.30 -31.58
N ILE A 22 20.76 -22.16 -32.88
CA ILE A 22 20.02 -21.00 -33.44
C ILE A 22 18.59 -20.98 -32.94
N CYS A 23 17.88 -22.12 -32.90
CA CYS A 23 16.52 -22.19 -32.36
C CYS A 23 16.46 -21.77 -30.90
N ILE A 24 17.43 -22.19 -30.07
CA ILE A 24 17.51 -21.80 -28.68
C ILE A 24 17.74 -20.27 -28.55
N LEU A 25 18.64 -19.71 -29.35
CA LEU A 25 18.89 -18.27 -29.36
C LEU A 25 17.65 -17.46 -29.78
N VAL A 26 16.91 -17.95 -30.78
CA VAL A 26 15.65 -17.31 -31.21
C VAL A 26 14.59 -17.39 -30.12
N LEU A 27 14.47 -18.53 -29.43
CA LEU A 27 13.56 -18.66 -28.29
C LEU A 27 13.93 -17.71 -27.15
N ILE A 28 15.22 -17.61 -26.81
CA ILE A 28 15.71 -16.67 -25.80
C ILE A 28 15.38 -15.23 -26.21
N ALA A 29 15.67 -14.87 -27.46
CA ALA A 29 15.35 -13.54 -27.98
C ALA A 29 13.85 -13.25 -27.93
N TYR A 30 13.01 -14.21 -28.30
CA TYR A 30 11.55 -14.06 -28.20
C TYR A 30 11.09 -13.82 -26.75
N PHE A 31 11.53 -14.64 -25.81
CA PHE A 31 11.13 -14.51 -24.41
C PHE A 31 11.58 -13.20 -23.78
N PHE A 32 12.77 -12.70 -24.12
CA PHE A 32 13.33 -11.49 -23.51
C PHE A 32 12.95 -10.19 -24.22
N PHE A 33 12.69 -10.23 -25.53
CA PHE A 33 12.53 -9.01 -26.32
C PHE A 33 11.16 -8.86 -27.00
N LEU A 34 10.43 -9.96 -27.25
CA LEU A 34 9.19 -9.93 -28.05
C LEU A 34 7.95 -10.37 -27.26
N ARG A 35 8.13 -10.92 -26.07
CA ARG A 35 6.98 -11.37 -25.28
C ARG A 35 6.29 -10.17 -24.63
N ASN A 36 5.00 -10.04 -24.88
CA ASN A 36 4.17 -9.08 -24.16
C ASN A 36 3.99 -9.52 -22.70
N VAL A 37 4.15 -8.56 -21.79
CA VAL A 37 3.96 -8.75 -20.35
C VAL A 37 2.67 -8.04 -19.94
N GLU A 38 1.76 -8.79 -19.35
CA GLU A 38 0.53 -8.21 -18.80
C GLU A 38 0.84 -7.40 -17.53
N ILE A 39 0.31 -6.18 -17.46
CA ILE A 39 0.41 -5.32 -16.28
C ILE A 39 -1.00 -4.92 -15.84
N ASP A 40 -1.37 -5.30 -14.63
CA ASP A 40 -2.60 -4.84 -14.00
C ASP A 40 -2.36 -3.47 -13.37
N ILE A 41 -2.93 -2.42 -13.98
CA ILE A 41 -2.75 -1.04 -13.54
C ILE A 41 -3.41 -0.84 -12.18
N MET A 42 -4.64 -1.35 -11.99
CA MET A 42 -5.38 -1.13 -10.74
C MET A 42 -4.81 -1.91 -9.56
N ALA A 43 -4.22 -3.09 -9.78
CA ALA A 43 -3.51 -3.83 -8.73
C ALA A 43 -2.24 -3.10 -8.25
N ASN A 44 -1.69 -2.22 -9.09
CA ASN A 44 -0.54 -1.38 -8.77
C ASN A 44 -0.92 0.06 -8.40
N ALA A 45 -2.20 0.35 -8.20
CA ALA A 45 -2.68 1.63 -7.72
C ALA A 45 -2.58 1.71 -6.18
N GLN A 46 -2.18 2.86 -5.68
CA GLN A 46 -2.15 3.20 -4.26
C GLN A 46 -3.13 4.32 -3.97
N TYR A 47 -4.04 4.09 -3.03
CA TYR A 47 -5.06 5.03 -2.59
C TYR A 47 -4.61 5.73 -1.32
N THR A 48 -4.55 7.06 -1.37
CA THR A 48 -4.21 7.89 -0.19
C THR A 48 -5.42 8.73 0.17
N TYR A 49 -5.97 8.48 1.35
CA TYR A 49 -7.09 9.23 1.89
C TYR A 49 -6.60 10.31 2.85
N VAL A 50 -7.18 11.51 2.74
CA VAL A 50 -6.90 12.65 3.62
C VAL A 50 -8.23 13.23 4.10
N GLY A 51 -8.38 13.38 5.41
CA GLY A 51 -9.61 13.88 6.04
C GLY A 51 -10.30 12.82 6.90
N GLU A 52 -11.54 13.10 7.26
CA GLU A 52 -12.37 12.32 8.17
C GLU A 52 -13.62 11.82 7.46
N ASN A 53 -14.28 10.85 8.05
CA ASN A 53 -15.55 10.31 7.55
C ASN A 53 -16.58 11.43 7.29
N GLY A 54 -17.05 11.53 6.05
CA GLY A 54 -17.96 12.58 5.58
C GLY A 54 -17.28 13.84 5.01
N ASN A 55 -15.96 13.93 5.06
CA ASN A 55 -15.22 15.09 4.51
C ASN A 55 -13.81 14.68 4.06
N ALA A 56 -13.63 13.44 3.65
CA ALA A 56 -12.34 12.95 3.16
C ALA A 56 -12.20 13.20 1.66
N SER A 57 -10.96 13.31 1.23
CA SER A 57 -10.58 13.29 -0.17
C SER A 57 -9.66 12.11 -0.44
N VAL A 58 -9.62 11.67 -1.69
CA VAL A 58 -8.75 10.58 -2.13
C VAL A 58 -7.87 11.04 -3.27
N THR A 59 -6.62 10.59 -3.24
CA THR A 59 -5.67 10.70 -4.35
C THR A 59 -5.18 9.31 -4.69
N VAL A 60 -5.08 9.02 -5.99
CA VAL A 60 -4.57 7.74 -6.49
C VAL A 60 -3.24 7.97 -7.21
N SER A 61 -2.28 7.13 -6.95
CA SER A 61 -0.96 7.16 -7.58
C SER A 61 -0.46 5.73 -7.84
N ALA A 62 0.57 5.59 -8.64
CA ALA A 62 1.24 4.30 -8.79
C ALA A 62 1.92 3.90 -7.48
N LYS A 63 1.76 2.62 -7.11
CA LYS A 63 2.45 2.04 -5.95
C LYS A 63 3.96 2.03 -6.20
N GLN A 64 4.70 2.58 -5.24
CA GLN A 64 6.16 2.49 -5.23
C GLN A 64 6.59 1.17 -4.57
N GLY A 65 7.58 0.48 -5.14
CA GLY A 65 8.03 -0.81 -4.58
C GLY A 65 9.14 -1.47 -5.39
N ASP A 66 9.41 -2.74 -5.10
CA ASP A 66 10.48 -3.55 -5.71
C ASP A 66 10.12 -4.02 -7.14
N LEU A 67 9.63 -3.10 -7.96
CA LEU A 67 9.40 -3.36 -9.37
C LEU A 67 10.67 -3.04 -10.18
N ASN A 68 10.84 -3.73 -11.32
CA ASN A 68 11.92 -3.33 -12.21
C ASN A 68 11.71 -1.90 -12.72
N GLN A 69 12.80 -1.21 -13.06
CA GLN A 69 12.78 0.21 -13.45
C GLN A 69 11.81 0.50 -14.59
N ARG A 70 11.73 -0.35 -15.62
CA ARG A 70 10.83 -0.14 -16.76
C ARG A 70 9.36 -0.20 -16.34
N THR A 71 9.02 -1.13 -15.46
CA THR A 71 7.65 -1.24 -14.92
C THR A 71 7.30 -0.02 -14.08
N GLN A 72 8.22 0.44 -13.25
CA GLN A 72 8.04 1.64 -12.45
C GLN A 72 7.88 2.89 -13.31
N ASP A 73 8.71 3.05 -14.34
CA ASP A 73 8.62 4.18 -15.29
C ASP A 73 7.28 4.18 -16.02
N PHE A 74 6.80 3.01 -16.46
CA PHE A 74 5.50 2.88 -17.10
C PHE A 74 4.35 3.23 -16.12
N LEU A 75 4.34 2.65 -14.92
CA LEU A 75 3.31 2.91 -13.93
C LEU A 75 3.29 4.37 -13.47
N ASN A 76 4.45 5.03 -13.39
CA ASN A 76 4.55 6.45 -13.07
C ASN A 76 3.99 7.36 -14.17
N SER A 77 3.90 6.87 -15.41
CA SER A 77 3.28 7.60 -16.52
C SER A 77 1.75 7.50 -16.53
N VAL A 78 1.17 6.59 -15.74
CA VAL A 78 -0.28 6.40 -15.64
C VAL A 78 -0.92 7.56 -14.90
N GLN A 79 -1.98 8.10 -15.47
CA GLN A 79 -2.80 9.14 -14.87
C GLN A 79 -4.10 8.51 -14.36
N TYR A 80 -4.46 8.81 -13.11
CA TYR A 80 -5.65 8.29 -12.47
C TYR A 80 -6.68 9.42 -12.30
N GLU A 81 -7.92 9.12 -12.67
CA GLU A 81 -9.08 9.95 -12.39
C GLU A 81 -9.99 9.23 -11.41
N VAL A 82 -10.52 9.96 -10.44
CA VAL A 82 -11.38 9.41 -9.38
C VAL A 82 -12.65 10.23 -9.26
N SER A 83 -13.79 9.54 -9.20
CA SER A 83 -15.09 10.19 -9.04
C SER A 83 -16.02 9.36 -8.12
N PRO A 84 -16.59 9.96 -7.06
CA PRO A 84 -16.22 11.23 -6.44
C PRO A 84 -14.84 11.15 -5.78
N ASN A 85 -14.13 12.29 -5.64
CA ASN A 85 -12.80 12.35 -5.03
C ASN A 85 -12.76 13.21 -3.75
N THR A 86 -13.89 13.82 -3.36
CA THR A 86 -14.04 14.65 -2.16
C THR A 86 -15.34 14.32 -1.43
N ASP A 87 -15.45 14.80 -0.20
CA ASP A 87 -16.62 14.61 0.70
C ASP A 87 -16.96 13.12 0.94
N LEU A 88 -15.92 12.29 0.97
CA LEU A 88 -16.05 10.85 1.06
C LEU A 88 -16.34 10.39 2.49
N SER A 89 -17.20 9.37 2.59
CA SER A 89 -17.56 8.65 3.80
C SER A 89 -17.17 7.18 3.72
N ASN A 90 -17.01 6.54 4.88
CA ASN A 90 -16.86 5.09 4.93
C ASN A 90 -18.11 4.41 4.33
N GLY A 91 -17.90 3.52 3.38
CA GLY A 91 -18.96 2.82 2.64
C GLY A 91 -19.27 3.43 1.28
N ASP A 92 -18.79 4.64 0.98
CA ASP A 92 -18.95 5.21 -0.34
C ASP A 92 -18.17 4.40 -1.38
N THR A 93 -18.70 4.36 -2.59
CA THR A 93 -18.02 3.75 -3.73
C THR A 93 -17.44 4.85 -4.61
N ILE A 94 -16.14 4.78 -4.87
CA ILE A 94 -15.45 5.64 -5.82
C ILE A 94 -15.15 4.84 -7.07
N HIS A 95 -15.37 5.46 -8.23
CA HIS A 95 -14.98 4.91 -9.53
C HIS A 95 -13.60 5.48 -9.91
N VAL A 96 -12.67 4.62 -10.25
CA VAL A 96 -11.30 4.99 -10.61
C VAL A 96 -11.05 4.57 -12.04
N THR A 97 -10.60 5.49 -12.88
CA THR A 97 -10.16 5.23 -14.24
C THR A 97 -8.69 5.58 -14.39
N ALA A 98 -8.00 4.87 -15.26
CA ALA A 98 -6.59 5.09 -15.55
C ALA A 98 -6.38 5.28 -17.05
N THR A 99 -5.60 6.28 -17.40
CA THR A 99 -5.08 6.50 -18.74
C THR A 99 -3.57 6.31 -18.74
N TYR A 100 -3.02 5.72 -19.78
CA TYR A 100 -1.59 5.41 -19.88
C TYR A 100 -1.05 5.80 -21.28
N ASP A 101 0.26 5.92 -21.37
CA ASP A 101 0.95 6.19 -22.63
C ASP A 101 1.07 4.88 -23.44
N GLU A 102 0.28 4.77 -24.53
CA GLU A 102 0.29 3.63 -25.44
C GLU A 102 1.65 3.43 -26.12
N ALA A 103 2.35 4.53 -26.46
CA ALA A 103 3.66 4.44 -27.10
C ALA A 103 4.69 3.82 -26.14
N LEU A 104 4.65 4.21 -24.88
CA LEU A 104 5.50 3.65 -23.83
C LEU A 104 5.16 2.20 -23.52
N ALA A 105 3.86 1.85 -23.47
CA ALA A 105 3.42 0.46 -23.29
C ALA A 105 3.94 -0.44 -24.42
N ASN A 106 3.80 0.02 -25.67
CA ASN A 106 4.29 -0.69 -26.85
C ASN A 106 5.83 -0.83 -26.85
N GLN A 107 6.54 0.24 -26.46
CA GLN A 107 8.01 0.23 -26.37
C GLN A 107 8.53 -0.81 -25.38
N TYR A 108 7.81 -1.01 -24.28
CA TYR A 108 8.18 -2.00 -23.24
C TYR A 108 7.54 -3.36 -23.43
N HIS A 109 6.75 -3.55 -24.49
CA HIS A 109 5.95 -4.75 -24.72
C HIS A 109 4.99 -5.06 -23.57
N TYR A 110 4.41 -4.02 -22.97
CA TYR A 110 3.40 -4.16 -21.93
C TYR A 110 2.00 -4.22 -22.52
N GLN A 111 1.18 -5.07 -21.92
CA GLN A 111 -0.23 -5.18 -22.20
C GLN A 111 -1.01 -4.79 -20.93
N PRO A 112 -1.42 -3.52 -20.82
CA PRO A 112 -2.14 -3.03 -19.66
C PRO A 112 -3.51 -3.70 -19.53
N LYS A 113 -3.86 -4.05 -18.29
CA LYS A 113 -5.16 -4.60 -17.90
C LYS A 113 -5.73 -3.78 -16.75
N SER A 114 -7.06 -3.94 -16.53
CA SER A 114 -7.77 -3.31 -15.42
C SER A 114 -7.55 -1.81 -15.38
N VAL A 115 -8.02 -1.14 -16.44
CA VAL A 115 -7.91 0.33 -16.56
C VAL A 115 -9.00 1.08 -15.79
N GLU A 116 -9.97 0.37 -15.22
CA GLU A 116 -11.03 0.93 -14.38
C GLU A 116 -11.40 -0.02 -13.24
N THR A 117 -11.84 0.53 -12.12
CA THR A 117 -12.32 -0.25 -10.97
C THR A 117 -13.19 0.60 -10.06
N ASP A 118 -14.08 -0.08 -9.32
CA ASP A 118 -14.84 0.52 -8.23
C ASP A 118 -14.19 0.13 -6.90
N VAL A 119 -14.01 1.10 -6.02
CA VAL A 119 -13.38 0.90 -4.71
C VAL A 119 -14.30 1.43 -3.62
N VAL A 120 -14.54 0.60 -2.60
CA VAL A 120 -15.30 1.03 -1.41
C VAL A 120 -14.37 1.68 -0.41
N VAL A 121 -14.69 2.91 -0.05
CA VAL A 121 -13.95 3.71 0.94
C VAL A 121 -14.08 3.10 2.33
N LYS A 122 -12.94 2.89 3.00
CA LYS A 122 -12.89 2.30 4.35
C LYS A 122 -11.74 2.90 5.15
N GLY A 123 -11.86 2.84 6.48
CA GLY A 123 -10.77 3.22 7.38
C GLY A 123 -10.66 4.72 7.64
N LEU A 124 -11.61 5.53 7.19
CA LEU A 124 -11.67 6.94 7.55
C LEU A 124 -11.99 7.08 9.04
N ALA A 125 -11.26 7.98 9.71
CA ALA A 125 -11.49 8.28 11.11
C ALA A 125 -12.85 8.96 11.31
N ASN A 126 -13.60 8.50 12.31
CA ASN A 126 -14.83 9.16 12.70
C ASN A 126 -14.53 10.32 13.62
N ARG A 127 -15.18 11.45 13.37
CA ARG A 127 -15.19 12.60 14.26
C ARG A 127 -16.51 12.67 14.98
N TYR A 128 -16.45 12.68 16.29
CA TYR A 128 -17.63 12.74 17.13
C TYR A 128 -17.99 14.19 17.49
N SER A 129 -19.28 14.49 17.58
CA SER A 129 -19.73 15.84 17.92
C SER A 129 -19.65 16.11 19.40
N ALA A 130 -19.89 15.10 20.22
CA ALA A 130 -19.86 15.17 21.68
C ALA A 130 -19.34 13.85 22.28
N LEU A 131 -19.01 13.87 23.56
CA LEU A 131 -18.53 12.68 24.28
C LEU A 131 -19.55 11.54 24.29
N GLU A 132 -20.83 11.89 24.32
CA GLU A 132 -21.96 10.95 24.34
C GLU A 132 -22.10 10.15 23.03
N ASP A 133 -21.60 10.71 21.92
CA ASP A 133 -21.63 10.08 20.60
C ASP A 133 -20.52 9.02 20.44
N ILE A 134 -19.53 9.04 21.35
CA ILE A 134 -18.38 8.13 21.26
C ILE A 134 -18.77 6.75 21.78
N PRO A 135 -18.49 5.68 21.03
CA PRO A 135 -18.74 4.31 21.50
C PRO A 135 -18.06 4.06 22.86
N LYS A 136 -18.84 3.54 23.82
CA LYS A 136 -18.33 3.24 25.17
C LYS A 136 -17.10 2.32 25.17
N ALA A 137 -17.04 1.38 24.22
CA ALA A 137 -15.88 0.52 24.03
C ALA A 137 -14.62 1.33 23.72
N LEU A 138 -14.68 2.29 22.79
CA LEU A 138 -13.55 3.15 22.43
C LEU A 138 -13.07 3.99 23.62
N VAL A 139 -14.01 4.51 24.44
CA VAL A 139 -13.66 5.26 25.66
C VAL A 139 -12.98 4.33 26.68
N GLN A 140 -13.43 3.08 26.79
CA GLN A 140 -12.83 2.11 27.71
C GLN A 140 -11.43 1.68 27.23
N ASP A 141 -11.28 1.36 25.95
CA ASP A 141 -9.99 1.03 25.36
C ASP A 141 -8.95 2.15 25.58
N GLY A 142 -9.38 3.42 25.44
CA GLY A 142 -8.52 4.57 25.72
C GLY A 142 -8.12 4.68 27.19
N LYS A 143 -9.02 4.34 28.12
CA LYS A 143 -8.71 4.31 29.57
C LYS A 143 -7.71 3.21 29.89
N ASP A 144 -7.91 2.02 29.35
CA ASP A 144 -7.05 0.88 29.58
C ASP A 144 -5.64 1.15 29.00
N ALA A 145 -5.56 1.71 27.80
CA ALA A 145 -4.30 2.12 27.20
C ALA A 145 -3.56 3.19 28.02
N ALA A 146 -4.29 4.16 28.61
CA ALA A 146 -3.69 5.17 29.48
C ALA A 146 -3.13 4.57 30.78
N ILE A 147 -3.84 3.62 31.38
CA ILE A 147 -3.39 2.90 32.56
C ILE A 147 -2.15 2.07 32.26
N ASP A 148 -2.16 1.33 31.15
CA ASP A 148 -1.04 0.49 30.75
C ASP A 148 0.20 1.34 30.40
N TYR A 149 0.02 2.47 29.73
CA TYR A 149 1.12 3.41 29.48
C TYR A 149 1.80 3.89 30.76
N VAL A 150 1.04 4.23 31.81
CA VAL A 150 1.61 4.66 33.10
C VAL A 150 2.34 3.50 33.77
N LYS A 151 1.80 2.27 33.72
CA LYS A 151 2.46 1.08 34.29
C LYS A 151 3.79 0.77 33.59
N ASP A 152 3.80 0.84 32.25
CA ASP A 152 4.97 0.53 31.44
C ASP A 152 6.08 1.59 31.55
N ASN A 153 5.69 2.85 31.86
CA ASN A 153 6.61 3.97 31.95
C ASN A 153 6.80 4.48 33.41
N GLN A 154 6.47 3.67 34.41
CA GLN A 154 6.49 4.09 35.80
C GLN A 154 7.86 4.64 36.25
N GLU A 155 8.97 4.06 35.81
CA GLU A 155 10.31 4.52 36.17
C GLU A 155 10.57 5.95 35.71
N SER A 156 10.14 6.31 34.49
CA SER A 156 10.33 7.66 33.94
C SER A 156 9.38 8.68 34.52
N ILE A 157 8.18 8.27 34.97
CA ILE A 157 7.13 9.14 35.49
C ILE A 157 7.36 9.45 36.97
N TYR A 158 7.90 8.50 37.75
CA TYR A 158 8.06 8.58 39.21
C TYR A 158 9.49 8.87 39.67
N THR A 159 10.44 9.11 38.77
CA THR A 159 11.78 9.55 39.17
C THR A 159 11.76 11.00 39.59
N ILE A 160 11.56 11.26 40.86
CA ILE A 160 11.73 12.57 41.47
C ILE A 160 13.09 12.55 42.18
N ASP A 161 13.96 13.52 41.90
CA ASP A 161 15.26 13.76 42.54
C ASP A 161 16.26 12.60 42.50
N GLY A 162 16.25 11.75 41.46
CA GLY A 162 17.22 10.69 41.25
C GLY A 162 17.15 9.56 42.27
N LYS A 163 16.07 9.44 43.03
CA LYS A 163 15.77 8.28 43.89
C LYS A 163 14.73 7.41 43.21
N GLU A 164 15.04 6.15 43.01
CA GLU A 164 14.10 5.11 42.59
C GLU A 164 13.13 4.81 43.76
N ASP A 165 12.14 5.64 43.96
CA ASP A 165 11.01 5.29 44.82
C ASP A 165 10.09 4.36 44.00
N LYS A 166 9.96 3.10 44.47
CA LYS A 166 8.93 2.20 43.91
C LYS A 166 7.57 2.89 44.12
N ALA A 167 6.92 3.19 43.01
CA ALA A 167 5.61 3.84 43.04
C ALA A 167 4.63 3.02 43.89
N PRO A 168 4.20 3.49 45.04
CA PRO A 168 3.29 2.77 45.90
C PRO A 168 1.89 2.80 45.30
N GLY A 169 1.30 1.66 44.98
CA GLY A 169 -0.14 1.56 44.71
C GLY A 169 -0.56 1.65 43.25
N LEU A 170 0.30 1.26 42.29
CA LEU A 170 -0.09 1.14 40.88
C LEU A 170 -1.28 0.20 40.66
N ASP A 171 -1.43 -0.81 41.49
CA ASP A 171 -2.56 -1.76 41.50
C ASP A 171 -3.88 -1.09 41.92
N LYS A 172 -3.83 0.10 42.51
CA LYS A 172 -4.98 0.90 42.91
C LYS A 172 -5.22 2.10 41.99
N MET A 173 -4.46 2.21 40.91
CA MET A 173 -4.62 3.30 39.95
C MET A 173 -5.99 3.26 39.32
N LYS A 174 -6.66 4.41 39.25
CA LYS A 174 -7.93 4.58 38.59
C LYS A 174 -8.00 5.93 37.91
N ILE A 175 -8.67 5.98 36.79
CA ILE A 175 -8.98 7.26 36.14
C ILE A 175 -10.12 7.93 36.93
N VAL A 176 -9.85 9.09 37.44
CA VAL A 176 -10.80 9.89 38.23
C VAL A 176 -11.52 10.95 37.39
N TYR A 177 -10.92 11.31 36.26
CA TYR A 177 -11.49 12.28 35.33
C TYR A 177 -11.16 11.89 33.89
N SER A 178 -12.09 12.14 32.98
CA SER A 178 -11.84 12.01 31.55
C SER A 178 -12.54 13.13 30.80
N ALA A 179 -11.86 13.72 29.82
CA ALA A 179 -12.40 14.73 28.93
C ALA A 179 -12.11 14.43 27.48
N TYR A 180 -13.03 14.82 26.62
CA TYR A 180 -12.87 14.84 25.19
C TYR A 180 -12.62 16.27 24.72
N LEU A 181 -11.45 16.51 24.14
CA LEU A 181 -11.06 17.81 23.60
C LEU A 181 -11.21 17.78 22.09
N LYS A 182 -12.24 18.45 21.60
CA LYS A 182 -12.49 18.59 20.17
C LYS A 182 -11.61 19.69 19.58
N SER A 183 -10.89 19.38 18.52
CA SER A 183 -10.15 20.40 17.78
C SER A 183 -11.12 21.29 16.98
N ASN A 184 -10.89 22.57 16.99
CA ASN A 184 -11.60 23.54 16.15
C ASN A 184 -10.94 23.73 14.77
N GLN A 185 -9.83 23.03 14.51
CA GLN A 185 -9.12 23.04 13.24
C GLN A 185 -9.39 21.72 12.49
N LYS A 186 -9.75 21.82 11.20
CA LYS A 186 -10.10 20.66 10.38
C LYS A 186 -9.00 19.60 10.26
N ASN A 187 -7.73 19.99 10.39
CA ASN A 187 -6.57 19.12 10.20
C ASN A 187 -5.92 18.63 11.50
N ASN A 188 -6.50 18.93 12.64
CA ASN A 188 -5.98 18.48 13.94
C ASN A 188 -6.88 17.40 14.53
N SER A 189 -6.24 16.37 15.08
CA SER A 189 -6.94 15.27 15.75
C SER A 189 -7.58 15.76 17.06
N ASP A 190 -8.77 15.23 17.34
CA ASP A 190 -9.38 15.33 18.65
C ASP A 190 -8.58 14.50 19.66
N ARG A 191 -8.67 14.84 20.96
CA ARG A 191 -7.88 14.18 22.01
C ARG A 191 -8.74 13.77 23.19
N PHE A 192 -8.41 12.61 23.76
CA PHE A 192 -8.86 12.22 25.07
C PHE A 192 -7.83 12.64 26.12
N VAL A 193 -8.30 13.14 27.25
CA VAL A 193 -7.49 13.43 28.42
C VAL A 193 -8.01 12.57 29.57
N TYR A 194 -7.13 11.83 30.20
CA TYR A 194 -7.39 10.99 31.35
C TYR A 194 -6.53 11.43 32.53
N ILE A 195 -7.14 11.59 33.70
CA ILE A 195 -6.47 11.97 34.94
C ILE A 195 -6.83 10.97 36.04
#